data_3f7c1f0e1edb87da9a9c210b3ee79ea2
#
_entry.id   3f7c1f0e1edb87da9a9c210b3ee79ea2
#
_cell.length_a   1.000
_cell.length_b   1.000
_cell.length_c   1.000
_cell.angle_alpha   90.00
_cell.angle_beta   90.00
_cell.angle_gamma   90.00
#
_symmetry.space_group_name_H-M   'P 1'
#
loop_
_entity.id
_entity.type
_entity.pdbx_description
1 polymer ?
#
loop_
_entity_poly.entity_id
_entity_poly.type
_entity_poly.pdbx_seq_one_letter_code
_entity_poly.pdbx_strand_id
1 'polypeptide(L)'
;MNIKNKLNIIKKYKYVSFDVFDTLVYRNVNKPEMIFSLVEKVAKENGLISPKCDFVKDRIMAQKLAYEISKYQEINLNEIYACINDQYLNVKQQLKEMELKIELDNIVPNKEIKEIYNYCINENKKIIVISDMYLSTENIMSILIQCGYKNINNIFISSEYRARKSTGKLYKIVQNELGVKNKDIIHIGDNKKSDFLMAIKSGIRAIHYKCNKISNLTPKQNIYRSEERRVGKECRSRWSPYH
;
A
#
# COMPACT_ATOMS: atom_id res chain seq x y z
N MET A 1 -14.85 -12.29 11.87
CA MET A 1 -14.39 -12.45 13.27
C MET A 1 -14.47 -11.07 13.92
N ASN A 2 -15.14 -10.94 15.08
CA ASN A 2 -15.23 -9.66 15.78
C ASN A 2 -13.87 -9.23 16.39
N ILE A 3 -13.75 -7.95 16.78
CA ILE A 3 -12.51 -7.38 17.35
C ILE A 3 -12.06 -8.16 18.58
N LYS A 4 -12.98 -8.46 19.51
CA LYS A 4 -12.68 -9.17 20.76
C LYS A 4 -12.00 -10.53 20.52
N ASN A 5 -12.46 -11.27 19.52
CA ASN A 5 -11.86 -12.56 19.15
C ASN A 5 -10.46 -12.37 18.53
N LYS A 6 -10.27 -11.30 17.72
CA LYS A 6 -8.94 -10.96 17.17
C LYS A 6 -7.96 -10.66 18.31
N LEU A 7 -8.35 -9.84 19.30
CA LEU A 7 -7.52 -9.49 20.44
C LEU A 7 -7.12 -10.70 21.29
N ASN A 8 -8.05 -11.64 21.55
CA ASN A 8 -7.76 -12.87 22.26
C ASN A 8 -6.71 -13.75 21.57
N ILE A 9 -6.67 -13.73 20.24
CA ILE A 9 -5.64 -14.43 19.49
C ILE A 9 -4.31 -13.67 19.59
N ILE A 10 -4.33 -12.36 19.33
CA ILE A 10 -3.14 -11.49 19.32
C ILE A 10 -2.42 -11.52 20.67
N LYS A 11 -3.15 -11.59 21.78
CA LYS A 11 -2.60 -11.65 23.14
C LYS A 11 -1.48 -12.68 23.31
N LYS A 12 -1.56 -13.80 22.59
CA LYS A 12 -0.61 -14.92 22.67
C LYS A 12 0.73 -14.66 21.97
N TYR A 13 0.86 -13.57 21.20
CA TYR A 13 2.03 -13.29 20.36
C TYR A 13 2.82 -12.11 20.90
N LYS A 14 4.14 -12.21 20.84
CA LYS A 14 5.07 -11.12 21.20
C LYS A 14 5.17 -10.09 20.07
N TYR A 15 5.21 -10.55 18.83
CA TYR A 15 5.33 -9.72 17.64
C TYR A 15 4.01 -9.71 16.88
N VAL A 16 3.55 -8.51 16.53
CA VAL A 16 2.34 -8.31 15.71
C VAL A 16 2.74 -7.54 14.46
N SER A 17 2.58 -8.15 13.31
CA SER A 17 2.86 -7.50 12.04
C SER A 17 1.58 -7.11 11.34
N PHE A 18 1.61 -5.96 10.68
CA PHE A 18 0.50 -5.39 9.92
C PHE A 18 0.92 -5.13 8.48
N ASP A 19 0.02 -5.43 7.54
CA ASP A 19 0.08 -4.82 6.22
C ASP A 19 -0.34 -3.34 6.30
N VAL A 20 -0.03 -2.54 5.26
CA VAL A 20 -0.28 -1.10 5.24
C VAL A 20 -1.58 -0.76 4.54
N PHE A 21 -1.62 -0.90 3.21
CA PHE A 21 -2.76 -0.47 2.41
C PHE A 21 -3.94 -1.44 2.57
N ASP A 22 -5.14 -0.86 2.64
CA ASP A 22 -6.39 -1.60 2.90
C ASP A 22 -6.39 -2.37 4.24
N THR A 23 -5.33 -2.20 5.05
CA THR A 23 -5.20 -2.73 6.42
C THR A 23 -5.02 -1.59 7.43
N LEU A 24 -3.82 -1.05 7.63
CA LEU A 24 -3.59 0.09 8.54
C LEU A 24 -4.23 1.38 8.02
N VAL A 25 -4.16 1.60 6.72
CA VAL A 25 -4.66 2.81 6.07
C VAL A 25 -5.51 2.49 4.84
N TYR A 26 -6.37 3.43 4.47
CA TYR A 26 -7.12 3.38 3.23
C TYR A 26 -6.74 4.56 2.33
N ARG A 27 -6.74 4.30 1.03
CA ARG A 27 -6.79 5.38 0.05
C ARG A 27 -8.20 5.95 -0.02
N ASN A 28 -8.28 7.28 0.00
CA ASN A 28 -9.52 8.03 -0.14
C ASN A 28 -9.99 8.11 -1.60
N VAL A 29 -9.72 7.08 -2.36
CA VAL A 29 -10.10 6.88 -3.76
C VAL A 29 -10.60 5.45 -3.95
N ASN A 30 -11.44 5.22 -4.96
CA ASN A 30 -12.05 3.89 -5.17
C ASN A 30 -11.05 2.87 -5.71
N LYS A 31 -10.07 3.32 -6.51
CA LYS A 31 -9.01 2.47 -7.08
C LYS A 31 -7.65 3.16 -6.92
N PRO A 32 -6.58 2.42 -6.71
CA PRO A 32 -5.24 2.99 -6.58
C PRO A 32 -4.83 3.87 -7.77
N GLU A 33 -5.22 3.50 -9.00
CA GLU A 33 -4.88 4.21 -10.22
C GLU A 33 -5.51 5.61 -10.29
N MET A 34 -6.51 5.90 -9.49
CA MET A 34 -7.09 7.26 -9.39
C MET A 34 -6.11 8.28 -8.81
N ILE A 35 -5.12 7.85 -8.06
CA ILE A 35 -4.00 8.72 -7.66
C ILE A 35 -3.33 9.28 -8.93
N PHE A 36 -3.08 8.46 -9.93
CA PHE A 36 -2.48 8.91 -11.21
C PHE A 36 -3.39 9.88 -11.96
N SER A 37 -4.73 9.68 -11.89
CA SER A 37 -5.69 10.62 -12.47
C SER A 37 -5.68 11.98 -11.78
N LEU A 38 -5.49 12.00 -10.46
CA LEU A 38 -5.34 13.24 -9.71
C LEU A 38 -4.01 13.95 -10.05
N VAL A 39 -2.92 13.19 -10.20
CA VAL A 39 -1.63 13.72 -10.67
C VAL A 39 -1.78 14.34 -12.05
N GLU A 40 -2.40 13.62 -12.99
CA GLU A 40 -2.63 14.11 -14.36
C GLU A 40 -3.42 15.42 -14.34
N LYS A 41 -4.53 15.47 -13.59
CA LYS A 41 -5.36 16.67 -13.46
C LYS A 41 -4.56 17.86 -12.98
N VAL A 42 -3.88 17.73 -11.82
CA VAL A 42 -3.09 18.80 -11.23
C VAL A 42 -1.93 19.22 -12.12
N ALA A 43 -1.26 18.27 -12.78
CA ALA A 43 -0.15 18.55 -13.68
C ALA A 43 -0.61 19.33 -14.94
N LYS A 44 -1.80 19.02 -15.48
CA LYS A 44 -2.40 19.76 -16.58
C LYS A 44 -2.85 21.18 -16.17
N GLU A 45 -3.50 21.30 -15.03
CA GLU A 45 -3.96 22.58 -14.47
C GLU A 45 -2.79 23.54 -14.21
N ASN A 46 -1.63 23.01 -13.79
CA ASN A 46 -0.41 23.78 -13.56
C ASN A 46 0.45 23.98 -14.83
N GLY A 47 0.00 23.52 -15.99
CA GLY A 47 0.76 23.62 -17.24
C GLY A 47 2.04 22.79 -17.28
N LEU A 48 2.19 21.84 -16.35
CA LEU A 48 3.39 20.97 -16.25
C LEU A 48 3.43 19.95 -17.38
N ILE A 49 2.27 19.46 -17.82
CA ILE A 49 2.11 18.54 -18.94
C ILE A 49 1.05 19.04 -19.91
N SER A 50 1.17 18.66 -21.18
CA SER A 50 0.18 19.03 -22.21
C SER A 50 -1.21 18.46 -21.90
N PRO A 51 -2.30 19.19 -22.19
CA PRO A 51 -3.66 18.64 -22.09
C PRO A 51 -3.90 17.38 -22.91
N LYS A 52 -3.09 17.15 -23.97
CA LYS A 52 -3.17 15.95 -24.83
C LYS A 52 -2.49 14.72 -24.27
N CYS A 53 -1.67 14.86 -23.22
CA CYS A 53 -1.01 13.71 -22.57
C CYS A 53 -2.02 12.81 -21.85
N ASP A 54 -1.80 11.51 -21.91
CA ASP A 54 -2.49 10.49 -21.12
C ASP A 54 -1.51 9.93 -20.08
N PHE A 55 -1.27 10.74 -19.03
CA PHE A 55 -0.31 10.38 -17.98
C PHE A 55 -0.72 9.11 -17.25
N VAL A 56 -2.01 8.89 -17.04
CA VAL A 56 -2.50 7.68 -16.36
C VAL A 56 -2.06 6.43 -17.09
N LYS A 57 -2.28 6.39 -18.39
CA LYS A 57 -1.87 5.27 -19.25
C LYS A 57 -0.35 5.10 -19.25
N ASP A 58 0.38 6.18 -19.43
CA ASP A 58 1.84 6.15 -19.52
C ASP A 58 2.47 5.71 -18.19
N ARG A 59 1.92 6.16 -17.05
CA ARG A 59 2.38 5.75 -15.71
C ARG A 59 2.12 4.25 -15.44
N ILE A 60 0.98 3.72 -15.88
CA ILE A 60 0.66 2.28 -15.78
C ILE A 60 1.61 1.48 -16.69
N MET A 61 1.87 1.95 -17.91
CA MET A 61 2.79 1.30 -18.85
C MET A 61 4.22 1.30 -18.31
N ALA A 62 4.67 2.42 -17.75
CA ALA A 62 5.98 2.53 -17.12
C ALA A 62 6.18 1.50 -15.99
N GLN A 63 5.15 1.30 -15.16
CA GLN A 63 5.21 0.29 -14.11
C GLN A 63 5.32 -1.14 -14.67
N LYS A 64 4.56 -1.47 -15.72
CA LYS A 64 4.66 -2.76 -16.39
C LYS A 64 6.06 -2.98 -16.97
N LEU A 65 6.57 -2.00 -17.71
CA LEU A 65 7.90 -2.07 -18.30
C LEU A 65 8.98 -2.24 -17.23
N ALA A 66 8.88 -1.49 -16.13
CA ALA A 66 9.81 -1.63 -15.01
C ALA A 66 9.82 -3.06 -14.44
N TYR A 67 8.66 -3.72 -14.32
CA TYR A 67 8.61 -5.13 -13.93
C TYR A 67 9.20 -6.07 -14.96
N GLU A 68 8.96 -5.84 -16.25
CA GLU A 68 9.46 -6.69 -17.34
C GLU A 68 10.98 -6.68 -17.43
N ILE A 69 11.61 -5.52 -17.24
CA ILE A 69 13.08 -5.38 -17.30
C ILE A 69 13.79 -5.66 -15.98
N SER A 70 13.06 -5.74 -14.87
CA SER A 70 13.64 -5.95 -13.55
C SER A 70 14.16 -7.38 -13.38
N LYS A 71 15.36 -7.50 -12.81
CA LYS A 71 15.94 -8.77 -12.37
C LYS A 71 15.39 -9.24 -11.01
N TYR A 72 14.61 -8.39 -10.35
CA TYR A 72 14.11 -8.60 -9.01
C TYR A 72 12.61 -8.93 -9.00
N GLN A 73 12.13 -9.47 -7.89
CA GLN A 73 10.70 -9.75 -7.73
C GLN A 73 9.86 -8.48 -7.53
N GLU A 74 10.50 -7.38 -7.09
CA GLU A 74 9.84 -6.11 -6.81
C GLU A 74 10.64 -4.95 -7.36
N ILE A 75 9.94 -3.89 -7.71
CA ILE A 75 10.47 -2.63 -8.24
C ILE A 75 10.19 -1.48 -7.26
N ASN A 76 10.93 -0.39 -7.38
CA ASN A 76 10.67 0.82 -6.63
C ASN A 76 10.14 1.95 -7.52
N LEU A 77 9.70 3.05 -6.90
CA LEU A 77 9.14 4.18 -7.61
C LEU A 77 10.13 4.84 -8.58
N ASN A 78 11.43 4.87 -8.25
CA ASN A 78 12.45 5.43 -9.15
C ASN A 78 12.60 4.62 -10.43
N GLU A 79 12.56 3.28 -10.32
CA GLU A 79 12.61 2.39 -11.49
C GLU A 79 11.37 2.57 -12.37
N ILE A 80 10.20 2.76 -11.77
CA ILE A 80 8.97 3.06 -12.52
C ILE A 80 9.13 4.37 -13.30
N TYR A 81 9.58 5.45 -12.63
CA TYR A 81 9.77 6.74 -13.28
C TYR A 81 10.99 6.78 -14.24
N ALA A 82 11.92 5.86 -14.14
CA ALA A 82 12.96 5.66 -15.14
C ALA A 82 12.40 5.10 -16.47
N CYS A 83 11.29 4.35 -16.40
CA CYS A 83 10.60 3.78 -17.55
C CYS A 83 9.45 4.66 -18.09
N ILE A 84 9.25 5.86 -17.54
CA ILE A 84 8.17 6.73 -18.00
C ILE A 84 8.46 7.28 -19.41
N ASN A 85 7.41 7.53 -20.18
CA ASN A 85 7.49 8.04 -21.54
C ASN A 85 8.37 9.31 -21.65
N ASP A 86 9.20 9.40 -22.69
CA ASP A 86 10.17 10.48 -22.90
C ASP A 86 9.55 11.87 -22.95
N GLN A 87 8.27 12.00 -23.30
CA GLN A 87 7.56 13.27 -23.25
C GLN A 87 7.54 13.92 -21.86
N TYR A 88 7.81 13.17 -20.78
CA TYR A 88 7.85 13.64 -19.40
C TYR A 88 9.28 13.84 -18.86
N LEU A 89 10.31 13.68 -19.68
CA LEU A 89 11.73 13.67 -19.24
C LEU A 89 12.10 14.88 -18.39
N ASN A 90 11.68 16.08 -18.81
CA ASN A 90 11.99 17.34 -18.14
C ASN A 90 11.19 17.57 -16.85
N VAL A 91 10.10 16.83 -16.64
CA VAL A 91 9.15 17.04 -15.53
C VAL A 91 8.93 15.79 -14.70
N LYS A 92 9.60 14.69 -15.04
CA LYS A 92 9.38 13.39 -14.39
C LYS A 92 9.62 13.42 -12.87
N GLN A 93 10.58 14.21 -12.42
CA GLN A 93 10.87 14.35 -10.99
C GLN A 93 9.72 15.08 -10.28
N GLN A 94 9.21 16.17 -10.88
CA GLN A 94 8.06 16.92 -10.36
C GLN A 94 6.79 16.06 -10.33
N LEU A 95 6.55 15.24 -11.38
CA LEU A 95 5.42 14.30 -11.41
C LEU A 95 5.55 13.23 -10.34
N LYS A 96 6.75 12.71 -10.09
CA LYS A 96 7.00 11.74 -9.01
C LYS A 96 6.73 12.34 -7.64
N GLU A 97 7.22 13.54 -7.37
CA GLU A 97 6.98 14.25 -6.10
C GLU A 97 5.50 14.58 -5.91
N MET A 98 4.82 14.96 -7.00
CA MET A 98 3.36 15.18 -7.01
C MET A 98 2.59 13.88 -6.71
N GLU A 99 2.99 12.73 -7.30
CA GLU A 99 2.39 11.43 -6.99
C GLU A 99 2.52 11.10 -5.49
N LEU A 100 3.71 11.27 -4.91
CA LEU A 100 3.93 11.03 -3.48
C LEU A 100 3.11 11.95 -2.59
N LYS A 101 3.01 13.24 -2.94
CA LYS A 101 2.20 14.20 -2.21
C LYS A 101 0.71 13.87 -2.29
N ILE A 102 0.20 13.61 -3.50
CA ILE A 102 -1.21 13.28 -3.72
C ILE A 102 -1.55 11.94 -3.04
N GLU A 103 -0.66 10.94 -3.08
CA GLU A 103 -0.83 9.70 -2.32
C GLU A 103 -1.01 10.01 -0.84
N LEU A 104 -0.10 10.79 -0.24
CA LEU A 104 -0.13 11.16 1.18
C LEU A 104 -1.41 11.94 1.54
N ASP A 105 -1.81 12.92 0.72
CA ASP A 105 -3.01 13.74 0.94
C ASP A 105 -4.32 12.95 0.85
N ASN A 106 -4.29 11.79 0.18
CA ASN A 106 -5.44 10.92 -0.01
C ASN A 106 -5.42 9.65 0.87
N ILE A 107 -4.67 9.66 1.96
CA ILE A 107 -4.63 8.55 2.91
C ILE A 107 -5.44 8.89 4.18
N VAL A 108 -6.18 7.90 4.66
CA VAL A 108 -6.91 7.97 5.93
C VAL A 108 -6.66 6.71 6.77
N PRO A 109 -6.63 6.83 8.11
CA PRO A 109 -6.42 5.68 8.98
C PRO A 109 -7.63 4.75 8.99
N ASN A 110 -7.37 3.45 9.09
CA ASN A 110 -8.39 2.45 9.36
C ASN A 110 -8.72 2.44 10.85
N LYS A 111 -9.89 2.95 11.22
CA LYS A 111 -10.31 3.10 12.62
C LYS A 111 -10.38 1.76 13.37
N GLU A 112 -10.90 0.69 12.72
CA GLU A 112 -11.01 -0.63 13.36
C GLU A 112 -9.63 -1.22 13.65
N ILE A 113 -8.72 -1.18 12.69
CA ILE A 113 -7.36 -1.69 12.90
C ILE A 113 -6.57 -0.81 13.86
N LYS A 114 -6.85 0.49 13.89
CA LYS A 114 -6.22 1.41 14.86
C LYS A 114 -6.55 1.05 16.30
N GLU A 115 -7.75 0.55 16.59
CA GLU A 115 -8.09 0.01 17.90
C GLU A 115 -7.24 -1.22 18.27
N ILE A 116 -7.06 -2.14 17.32
CA ILE A 116 -6.20 -3.31 17.50
C ILE A 116 -4.74 -2.89 17.68
N TYR A 117 -4.28 -1.92 16.89
CA TYR A 117 -2.93 -1.37 16.96
C TYR A 117 -2.64 -0.75 18.34
N ASN A 118 -3.56 0.10 18.83
CA ASN A 118 -3.46 0.73 20.13
C ASN A 118 -3.46 -0.30 21.27
N TYR A 119 -4.27 -1.34 21.15
CA TYR A 119 -4.22 -2.48 22.08
C TYR A 119 -2.82 -3.12 22.10
N CYS A 120 -2.20 -3.33 20.92
CA CYS A 120 -0.85 -3.88 20.83
C CYS A 120 0.18 -3.00 21.53
N ILE A 121 0.08 -1.67 21.41
CA ILE A 121 0.95 -0.72 22.12
C ILE A 121 0.77 -0.86 23.64
N ASN A 122 -0.48 -0.84 24.12
CA ASN A 122 -0.79 -0.92 25.55
C ASN A 122 -0.32 -2.24 26.19
N GLU A 123 -0.32 -3.31 25.40
CA GLU A 123 0.19 -4.64 25.82
C GLU A 123 1.71 -4.79 25.56
N ASN A 124 2.42 -3.72 25.24
CA ASN A 124 3.87 -3.74 24.97
C ASN A 124 4.29 -4.75 23.89
N LYS A 125 3.42 -5.00 22.89
CA LYS A 125 3.75 -5.86 21.75
C LYS A 125 4.79 -5.18 20.87
N LYS A 126 5.65 -5.98 20.24
CA LYS A 126 6.56 -5.48 19.19
C LYS A 126 5.80 -5.37 17.87
N ILE A 127 5.68 -4.15 17.36
CA ILE A 127 4.91 -3.85 16.16
C ILE A 127 5.83 -3.84 14.95
N ILE A 128 5.45 -4.60 13.93
CA ILE A 128 6.17 -4.73 12.66
C ILE A 128 5.22 -4.34 11.54
N VAL A 129 5.74 -3.66 10.54
CA VAL A 129 5.02 -3.38 9.29
C VAL A 129 5.65 -4.20 8.16
N ILE A 130 4.81 -4.92 7.39
CA ILE A 130 5.25 -5.73 6.24
C ILE A 130 4.33 -5.40 5.07
N SER A 131 4.84 -4.74 4.02
CA SER A 131 4.01 -4.31 2.88
C SER A 131 4.66 -4.61 1.53
N ASP A 132 3.83 -5.11 0.59
CA ASP A 132 4.19 -5.19 -0.83
C ASP A 132 3.84 -3.86 -1.49
N MET A 133 4.86 -3.00 -1.72
CA MET A 133 4.67 -1.67 -2.30
C MET A 133 5.96 -1.14 -2.92
N TYR A 134 5.83 -0.36 -4.01
CA TYR A 134 6.95 0.29 -4.70
C TYR A 134 7.46 1.57 -4.00
N LEU A 135 6.77 2.06 -2.99
CA LEU A 135 7.20 3.22 -2.18
C LEU A 135 8.36 2.84 -1.26
N SER A 136 9.17 3.84 -0.90
CA SER A 136 10.27 3.67 0.05
C SER A 136 9.77 3.56 1.49
N THR A 137 10.64 3.09 2.37
CA THR A 137 10.38 3.04 3.82
C THR A 137 10.04 4.42 4.38
N GLU A 138 10.71 5.49 3.94
CA GLU A 138 10.44 6.87 4.38
C GLU A 138 9.03 7.32 3.98
N ASN A 139 8.60 7.01 2.74
CA ASN A 139 7.26 7.36 2.27
C ASN A 139 6.18 6.63 3.08
N ILE A 140 6.37 5.32 3.32
CA ILE A 140 5.44 4.53 4.14
C ILE A 140 5.42 5.04 5.59
N MET A 141 6.58 5.37 6.16
CA MET A 141 6.65 5.93 7.51
C MET A 141 5.90 7.27 7.59
N SER A 142 6.05 8.17 6.61
CA SER A 142 5.32 9.44 6.53
C SER A 142 3.81 9.23 6.51
N ILE A 143 3.33 8.27 5.72
CA ILE A 143 1.92 7.87 5.67
C ILE A 143 1.43 7.40 7.05
N LEU A 144 2.19 6.53 7.70
CA LEU A 144 1.82 5.95 8.99
C LEU A 144 1.81 7.01 10.10
N ILE A 145 2.81 7.90 10.13
CA ILE A 145 2.89 9.02 11.09
C ILE A 145 1.71 9.97 10.90
N GLN A 146 1.38 10.37 9.67
CA GLN A 146 0.23 11.22 9.37
C GLN A 146 -1.08 10.60 9.86
N CYS A 147 -1.23 9.28 9.74
CA CYS A 147 -2.37 8.52 10.25
C CYS A 147 -2.32 8.27 11.76
N GLY A 148 -1.30 8.76 12.46
CA GLY A 148 -1.13 8.67 13.91
C GLY A 148 -0.74 7.28 14.39
N TYR A 149 -0.05 6.48 13.58
CA TYR A 149 0.60 5.23 13.99
C TYR A 149 1.99 5.56 14.54
N LYS A 150 2.28 5.11 15.77
CA LYS A 150 3.53 5.37 16.50
C LYS A 150 4.09 4.07 17.05
N ASN A 151 5.35 4.11 17.55
CA ASN A 151 6.01 2.96 18.19
C ASN A 151 6.14 1.73 17.27
N ILE A 152 6.38 1.95 15.98
CA ILE A 152 6.71 0.89 15.03
C ILE A 152 8.15 0.47 15.29
N ASN A 153 8.38 -0.82 15.53
CA ASN A 153 9.70 -1.35 15.85
C ASN A 153 10.51 -1.61 14.56
N ASN A 154 9.87 -2.18 13.54
CA ASN A 154 10.53 -2.51 12.26
C ASN A 154 9.55 -2.33 11.10
N ILE A 155 10.07 -1.95 9.92
CA ILE A 155 9.33 -1.84 8.67
C ILE A 155 10.06 -2.64 7.60
N PHE A 156 9.32 -3.48 6.88
CA PHE A 156 9.80 -4.30 5.78
C PHE A 156 8.95 -4.03 4.55
N ILE A 157 9.52 -3.36 3.56
CA ILE A 157 8.85 -2.99 2.32
C ILE A 157 9.45 -3.81 1.16
N SER A 158 8.60 -4.41 0.35
CA SER A 158 9.01 -5.31 -0.72
C SER A 158 9.99 -4.66 -1.72
N SER A 159 9.83 -3.36 -2.02
CA SER A 159 10.73 -2.62 -2.90
C SER A 159 12.15 -2.49 -2.36
N GLU A 160 12.31 -2.36 -1.05
CA GLU A 160 13.63 -2.25 -0.39
C GLU A 160 14.35 -3.61 -0.35
N TYR A 161 13.59 -4.67 -0.01
CA TYR A 161 14.13 -6.02 0.13
C TYR A 161 14.12 -6.82 -1.19
N ARG A 162 13.59 -6.24 -2.27
CA ARG A 162 13.45 -6.90 -3.58
C ARG A 162 12.75 -8.27 -3.51
N ALA A 163 11.86 -8.41 -2.54
CA ALA A 163 11.16 -9.65 -2.22
C ALA A 163 9.70 -9.38 -1.85
N ARG A 164 8.79 -10.26 -2.27
CA ARG A 164 7.35 -10.11 -2.05
C ARG A 164 6.81 -11.02 -0.97
N LYS A 165 5.74 -10.59 -0.29
CA LYS A 165 4.90 -11.42 0.58
C LYS A 165 4.28 -12.58 -0.21
N SER A 166 3.80 -12.30 -1.43
CA SER A 166 3.12 -13.28 -2.30
C SER A 166 3.97 -14.49 -2.66
N THR A 167 5.31 -14.39 -2.59
CA THR A 167 6.24 -15.52 -2.79
C THR A 167 6.72 -16.13 -1.47
N GLY A 168 6.38 -15.52 -0.33
CA GLY A 168 6.86 -15.92 0.99
C GLY A 168 8.29 -15.45 1.31
N LYS A 169 9.04 -14.91 0.33
CA LYS A 169 10.43 -14.49 0.56
C LYS A 169 10.55 -13.35 1.56
N LEU A 170 9.65 -12.35 1.49
CA LEU A 170 9.68 -11.23 2.42
C LEU A 170 9.44 -11.70 3.86
N TYR A 171 8.55 -12.66 4.09
CA TYR A 171 8.35 -13.24 5.42
C TYR A 171 9.57 -13.95 5.97
N LYS A 172 10.31 -14.68 5.11
CA LYS A 172 11.58 -15.33 5.52
C LYS A 172 12.64 -14.30 5.91
N ILE A 173 12.74 -13.19 5.17
CA ILE A 173 13.65 -12.09 5.50
C ILE A 173 13.31 -11.51 6.87
N VAL A 174 12.03 -11.21 7.11
CA VAL A 174 11.54 -10.70 8.40
C VAL A 174 11.92 -11.64 9.55
N GLN A 175 11.69 -12.94 9.38
CA GLN A 175 12.01 -13.94 10.39
C GLN A 175 13.51 -13.99 10.71
N ASN A 176 14.35 -13.95 9.67
CA ASN A 176 15.81 -13.99 9.80
C ASN A 176 16.36 -12.73 10.46
N GLU A 177 15.96 -11.55 10.01
CA GLU A 177 16.47 -10.28 10.55
C GLU A 177 16.06 -10.05 12.00
N LEU A 178 14.85 -10.48 12.37
CA LEU A 178 14.37 -10.32 13.74
C LEU A 178 14.83 -11.46 14.65
N GLY A 179 15.36 -12.56 14.13
CA GLY A 179 15.70 -13.74 14.88
C GLY A 179 14.50 -14.36 15.61
N VAL A 180 13.28 -14.18 15.07
CA VAL A 180 12.04 -14.59 15.74
C VAL A 180 11.62 -15.99 15.32
N LYS A 181 11.07 -16.73 16.29
CA LYS A 181 10.45 -18.02 15.98
C LYS A 181 9.08 -17.78 15.34
N ASN A 182 8.70 -18.61 14.39
CA ASN A 182 7.42 -18.54 13.67
C ASN A 182 6.20 -18.42 14.61
N LYS A 183 6.25 -19.09 15.74
CA LYS A 183 5.17 -19.10 16.75
C LYS A 183 5.03 -17.79 17.53
N ASP A 184 6.02 -16.90 17.47
CA ASP A 184 6.04 -15.66 18.25
C ASP A 184 5.50 -14.45 17.47
N ILE A 185 5.25 -14.63 16.17
CA ILE A 185 4.75 -13.59 15.26
C ILE A 185 3.36 -13.94 14.71
N ILE A 186 2.49 -12.94 14.66
CA ILE A 186 1.19 -13.00 13.97
C ILE A 186 1.11 -11.85 12.96
N HIS A 187 0.61 -12.14 11.75
CA HIS A 187 0.40 -11.15 10.69
C HIS A 187 -1.07 -10.81 10.50
N ILE A 188 -1.38 -9.54 10.26
CA ILE A 188 -2.74 -9.05 10.00
C ILE A 188 -2.71 -8.29 8.67
N GLY A 189 -3.52 -8.70 7.72
CA GLY A 189 -3.63 -8.05 6.42
C GLY A 189 -4.91 -8.42 5.68
N ASP A 190 -5.22 -7.67 4.63
CA ASP A 190 -6.47 -7.80 3.90
C ASP A 190 -6.39 -8.78 2.72
N ASN A 191 -5.20 -8.97 2.16
CA ASN A 191 -5.03 -9.82 0.99
C ASN A 191 -5.00 -11.31 1.38
N LYS A 192 -6.05 -12.04 0.93
CA LYS A 192 -6.19 -13.46 1.25
C LYS A 192 -5.00 -14.31 0.77
N LYS A 193 -4.37 -13.96 -0.34
CA LYS A 193 -3.23 -14.72 -0.90
C LYS A 193 -1.92 -14.36 -0.20
N SER A 194 -1.53 -13.08 -0.23
CA SER A 194 -0.23 -12.64 0.28
C SER A 194 -0.19 -12.58 1.80
N ASP A 195 -1.23 -12.02 2.47
CA ASP A 195 -1.19 -11.77 3.91
C ASP A 195 -1.71 -12.93 4.74
N PHE A 196 -2.58 -13.76 4.19
CA PHE A 196 -3.11 -14.89 4.94
C PHE A 196 -2.46 -16.21 4.52
N LEU A 197 -2.66 -16.67 3.26
CA LEU A 197 -2.19 -17.99 2.85
C LEU A 197 -0.67 -18.09 2.82
N MET A 198 0.03 -17.06 2.31
CA MET A 198 1.49 -17.10 2.22
C MET A 198 2.16 -16.87 3.57
N ALA A 199 1.59 -16.05 4.45
CA ALA A 199 2.07 -15.95 5.84
C ALA A 199 2.00 -17.30 6.54
N ILE A 200 0.88 -18.02 6.44
CA ILE A 200 0.72 -19.37 7.02
C ILE A 200 1.72 -20.36 6.41
N LYS A 201 1.89 -20.37 5.08
CA LYS A 201 2.89 -21.22 4.40
C LYS A 201 4.32 -20.91 4.84
N SER A 202 4.59 -19.67 5.24
CA SER A 202 5.87 -19.25 5.79
C SER A 202 6.01 -19.56 7.30
N GLY A 203 5.01 -20.23 7.90
CA GLY A 203 5.01 -20.62 9.30
C GLY A 203 4.51 -19.52 10.25
N ILE A 204 4.09 -18.36 9.73
CA ILE A 204 3.57 -17.23 10.52
C ILE A 204 2.06 -17.40 10.70
N ARG A 205 1.57 -17.25 11.94
CA ARG A 205 0.11 -17.16 12.17
C ARG A 205 -0.44 -15.90 11.48
N ALA A 206 -1.62 -16.02 10.87
CA ALA A 206 -2.22 -14.88 10.18
C ALA A 206 -3.70 -14.69 10.56
N ILE A 207 -4.13 -13.42 10.54
CA ILE A 207 -5.52 -13.01 10.61
C ILE A 207 -5.84 -12.31 9.29
N HIS A 208 -6.77 -12.90 8.51
CA HIS A 208 -7.31 -12.23 7.35
C HIS A 208 -8.29 -11.15 7.80
N TYR A 209 -7.97 -9.90 7.49
CA TYR A 209 -8.81 -8.74 7.72
C TYR A 209 -9.64 -8.45 6.47
N LYS A 210 -10.95 -8.52 6.58
CA LYS A 210 -11.82 -8.11 5.47
C LYS A 210 -11.99 -6.60 5.49
N CYS A 211 -11.40 -5.94 4.51
CA CYS A 211 -11.51 -4.50 4.34
C CYS A 211 -12.96 -4.08 4.04
N ASN A 212 -13.52 -3.20 4.88
CA ASN A 212 -14.83 -2.57 4.68
C ASN A 212 -14.64 -1.09 4.32
N LYS A 213 -14.23 -0.79 3.08
CA LYS A 213 -13.95 0.59 2.63
C LYS A 213 -15.14 1.55 2.78
N ILE A 214 -16.37 1.06 2.70
CA ILE A 214 -17.59 1.89 2.61
C ILE A 214 -17.86 2.70 3.90
N SER A 215 -17.48 2.19 5.07
CA SER A 215 -17.75 2.84 6.37
C SER A 215 -16.77 3.95 6.76
N ASN A 216 -15.66 4.10 6.05
CA ASN A 216 -14.57 5.01 6.42
C ASN A 216 -14.47 6.26 5.54
N LEU A 217 -15.28 6.36 4.48
CA LEU A 217 -15.23 7.48 3.55
C LEU A 217 -15.97 8.72 4.13
N THR A 218 -15.34 9.88 4.15
CA THR A 218 -15.95 11.14 4.58
C THR A 218 -16.85 11.76 3.49
N PRO A 219 -17.84 12.64 3.82
CA PRO A 219 -18.75 13.23 2.83
C PRO A 219 -18.09 14.02 1.69
N LYS A 220 -16.89 14.56 1.88
CA LYS A 220 -16.12 15.24 0.79
C LYS A 220 -15.82 14.32 -0.40
N GLN A 221 -15.89 13.01 -0.23
CA GLN A 221 -15.59 11.98 -1.22
C GLN A 221 -16.72 11.74 -2.21
N ASN A 222 -17.93 12.20 -1.91
CA ASN A 222 -19.05 12.10 -2.84
C ASN A 222 -18.90 13.01 -4.08
N ILE A 223 -18.06 14.05 -4.00
CA ILE A 223 -17.77 14.92 -5.15
C ILE A 223 -16.97 14.17 -6.21
N TYR A 224 -16.01 13.33 -5.78
CA TYR A 224 -15.23 12.49 -6.70
C TYR A 224 -16.05 11.32 -7.30
N ARG A 225 -17.05 10.79 -6.58
CA ARG A 225 -17.98 9.77 -7.10
C ARG A 225 -18.83 10.25 -8.29
N SER A 226 -19.15 11.54 -8.35
CA SER A 226 -19.91 12.09 -9.48
C SER A 226 -19.06 12.20 -10.76
N GLU A 227 -17.76 12.47 -10.63
CA GLU A 227 -16.82 12.48 -11.76
C GLU A 227 -16.46 11.06 -12.22
N GLU A 228 -16.39 10.07 -11.32
CA GLU A 228 -16.16 8.65 -11.67
C GLU A 228 -17.24 8.08 -12.58
N ARG A 229 -18.50 8.47 -12.41
CA ARG A 229 -19.57 8.07 -13.32
C ARG A 229 -19.39 8.60 -14.75
N ARG A 230 -18.65 9.70 -14.89
CA ARG A 230 -18.30 10.28 -16.19
C ARG A 230 -17.14 9.54 -16.86
N VAL A 231 -16.08 9.27 -16.09
CA VAL A 231 -14.86 8.59 -16.59
C VAL A 231 -15.05 7.07 -16.72
N GLY A 232 -15.83 6.45 -15.83
CA GLY A 232 -16.08 4.99 -15.84
C GLY A 232 -16.94 4.47 -16.97
N LYS A 233 -17.56 5.35 -17.81
CA LYS A 233 -18.22 4.94 -19.04
C LYS A 233 -17.23 4.73 -20.21
N GLU A 234 -16.04 5.31 -20.14
CA GLU A 234 -15.02 5.23 -21.20
C GLU A 234 -13.98 4.12 -20.99
N CYS A 235 -13.82 3.61 -19.77
CA CYS A 235 -12.85 2.56 -19.43
C CYS A 235 -13.47 1.21 -19.06
N ARG A 236 -14.49 0.74 -19.83
CA ARG A 236 -14.94 -0.66 -19.75
C ARG A 236 -14.13 -1.56 -20.68
N SER A 237 -12.85 -1.71 -20.46
CA SER A 237 -12.15 -2.91 -20.94
C SER A 237 -10.79 -3.08 -20.28
N ARG A 238 -10.66 -4.20 -19.55
CA ARG A 238 -9.44 -4.99 -19.33
C ARG A 238 -8.44 -4.56 -18.25
N TRP A 239 -8.34 -5.49 -17.27
CA TRP A 239 -7.17 -5.90 -16.51
C TRP A 239 -6.72 -5.02 -15.34
N SER A 240 -7.11 -5.46 -14.15
CA SER A 240 -6.37 -5.19 -12.91
C SER A 240 -5.19 -6.17 -12.81
N PRO A 241 -3.95 -5.70 -12.60
CA PRO A 241 -2.79 -6.58 -12.40
C PRO A 241 -2.71 -7.23 -11.01
N TYR A 242 -3.73 -7.08 -10.16
CA TYR A 242 -3.74 -7.55 -8.77
C TYR A 242 -4.90 -8.51 -8.50
N HIS A 243 -4.95 -9.61 -9.25
CA HIS A 243 -5.72 -10.80 -8.85
C HIS A 243 -4.83 -12.03 -8.80
#